data_a1fe5911db704c2b8a2817c2787feb98
#
_entry.id   a1fe5911db704c2b8a2817c2787feb98
#
_cell.length_a   1.000
_cell.length_b   1.000
_cell.length_c   1.000
_cell.angle_alpha   90.00
_cell.angle_beta   90.00
_cell.angle_gamma   90.00
#
_symmetry.space_group_name_H-M   'P 1'
#
loop_
_entity.id
_entity.type
_entity.pdbx_description
1 polymer ?
#
loop_
_entity_poly.entity_id
_entity_poly.type
_entity_poly.pdbx_seq_one_letter_code
_entity_poly.pdbx_strand_id
1 'polypeptide(L)'
;MNKKKLKEIIERHGKWLRGEDGGEKANLYEENLRGFDLRGVNLRGADLRIADLDNANLVGADLREANMRGTVLRYANLRGANLGKATLIEATLVGADLREASLEGAELRGAYIGRADLRDARLNGAQLYRASLYGANLKGADLREANLNRTNLDYTDLRSADIRGARVETANFDFSDMPYRVVQAGPFGTLRTYITYNIDADIIYFQELGSFEGSLESFKQYLDSVFPSNVPDGSDNPWRQEYLAFIAMCELLKKIKLPE
;
A
#
# COMPACT_ATOMS: atom_id res chain seq x y z
N MET A 1 -20.41 -2.50 -24.16
CA MET A 1 -19.41 -3.22 -25.02
C MET A 1 -19.91 -4.58 -25.46
N ASN A 2 -19.66 -5.01 -26.71
CA ASN A 2 -19.86 -6.41 -27.11
C ASN A 2 -18.50 -7.11 -27.30
N LYS A 3 -18.49 -8.46 -27.24
CA LYS A 3 -17.25 -9.26 -27.29
C LYS A 3 -16.45 -9.07 -28.58
N LYS A 4 -17.13 -8.86 -29.74
CA LYS A 4 -16.47 -8.68 -31.03
C LYS A 4 -15.70 -7.35 -31.05
N LYS A 5 -16.37 -6.23 -30.67
CA LYS A 5 -15.75 -4.91 -30.60
C LYS A 5 -14.56 -4.90 -29.62
N LEU A 6 -14.70 -5.54 -28.45
CA LEU A 6 -13.59 -5.64 -27.50
C LEU A 6 -12.38 -6.38 -28.10
N LYS A 7 -12.62 -7.50 -28.80
CA LYS A 7 -11.55 -8.26 -29.44
C LYS A 7 -10.79 -7.39 -30.47
N GLU A 8 -11.51 -6.65 -31.30
CA GLU A 8 -10.92 -5.72 -32.29
C GLU A 8 -10.07 -4.64 -31.61
N ILE A 9 -10.57 -4.06 -30.50
CA ILE A 9 -9.82 -3.06 -29.72
C ILE A 9 -8.51 -3.68 -29.17
N ILE A 10 -8.59 -4.88 -28.58
CA ILE A 10 -7.42 -5.57 -28.00
C ILE A 10 -6.40 -5.91 -29.11
N GLU A 11 -6.85 -6.37 -30.27
CA GLU A 11 -5.97 -6.67 -31.40
C GLU A 11 -5.22 -5.43 -31.91
N ARG A 12 -5.94 -4.30 -32.08
CA ARG A 12 -5.33 -3.03 -32.48
C ARG A 12 -4.37 -2.51 -31.40
N HIS A 13 -4.74 -2.64 -30.13
CA HIS A 13 -3.87 -2.29 -29.02
C HIS A 13 -2.58 -3.13 -29.01
N GLY A 14 -2.70 -4.42 -29.28
CA GLY A 14 -1.53 -5.29 -29.46
C GLY A 14 -0.59 -4.82 -30.57
N LYS A 15 -1.12 -4.39 -31.71
CA LYS A 15 -0.34 -3.77 -32.78
C LYS A 15 0.32 -2.47 -32.32
N TRP A 16 -0.43 -1.61 -31.63
CA TRP A 16 0.10 -0.36 -31.08
C TRP A 16 1.28 -0.59 -30.12
N LEU A 17 1.18 -1.60 -29.25
CA LEU A 17 2.25 -1.95 -28.32
C LEU A 17 3.53 -2.40 -29.01
N ARG A 18 3.43 -2.96 -30.22
CA ARG A 18 4.56 -3.41 -31.05
C ARG A 18 5.02 -2.37 -32.07
N GLY A 19 4.36 -1.20 -32.17
CA GLY A 19 4.65 -0.17 -33.14
C GLY A 19 4.28 -0.55 -34.59
N GLU A 20 3.29 -1.45 -34.77
CA GLU A 20 2.83 -1.93 -36.07
C GLU A 20 1.79 -1.00 -36.69
N ASP A 21 1.74 -0.96 -38.03
CA ASP A 21 0.74 -0.19 -38.78
C ASP A 21 -0.71 -0.61 -38.41
N GLY A 22 -1.59 0.38 -38.30
CA GLY A 22 -2.97 0.17 -37.88
C GLY A 22 -3.12 -0.17 -36.40
N GLY A 23 -2.04 -0.02 -35.60
CA GLY A 23 -2.09 -0.09 -34.15
C GLY A 23 -2.76 1.15 -33.55
N GLU A 24 -3.66 0.93 -32.60
CA GLU A 24 -4.34 2.01 -31.87
C GLU A 24 -4.33 1.69 -30.37
N LYS A 25 -4.00 2.66 -29.55
CA LYS A 25 -4.08 2.54 -28.10
C LYS A 25 -5.52 2.23 -27.67
N ALA A 26 -5.72 1.20 -26.86
CA ALA A 26 -7.05 0.83 -26.40
C ALA A 26 -7.71 1.99 -25.65
N ASN A 27 -8.86 2.43 -26.14
CA ASN A 27 -9.75 3.35 -25.46
C ASN A 27 -11.01 2.58 -25.03
N LEU A 28 -11.11 2.36 -23.72
CA LEU A 28 -12.20 1.67 -23.04
C LEU A 28 -12.91 2.62 -22.04
N TYR A 29 -12.78 3.92 -22.27
CA TYR A 29 -13.39 4.97 -21.45
C TYR A 29 -14.91 4.77 -21.34
N GLU A 30 -15.44 4.75 -20.11
CA GLU A 30 -16.87 4.54 -19.80
C GLU A 30 -17.47 3.24 -20.35
N GLU A 31 -16.67 2.31 -20.87
CA GLU A 31 -17.23 1.07 -21.42
C GLU A 31 -17.68 0.08 -20.33
N ASN A 32 -18.82 -0.58 -20.59
CA ASN A 32 -19.32 -1.64 -19.72
C ASN A 32 -18.64 -2.97 -20.07
N LEU A 33 -17.78 -3.46 -19.17
CA LEU A 33 -17.00 -4.69 -19.25
C LEU A 33 -17.33 -5.66 -18.09
N ARG A 34 -18.50 -5.50 -17.45
CA ARG A 34 -18.93 -6.34 -16.33
C ARG A 34 -18.90 -7.81 -16.71
N GLY A 35 -18.22 -8.60 -15.87
CA GLY A 35 -18.14 -10.05 -16.04
C GLY A 35 -17.39 -10.52 -17.30
N PHE A 36 -16.69 -9.63 -18.00
CA PHE A 36 -15.88 -10.05 -19.14
C PHE A 36 -14.69 -10.89 -18.71
N ASP A 37 -14.33 -11.87 -19.54
CA ASP A 37 -13.10 -12.63 -19.42
C ASP A 37 -11.97 -11.88 -20.14
N LEU A 38 -11.07 -11.33 -19.34
CA LEU A 38 -9.91 -10.51 -19.75
C LEU A 38 -8.60 -11.14 -19.23
N ARG A 39 -8.59 -12.45 -18.99
CA ARG A 39 -7.39 -13.15 -18.49
C ARG A 39 -6.21 -12.99 -19.43
N GLY A 40 -5.08 -12.62 -18.85
CA GLY A 40 -3.82 -12.47 -19.59
C GLY A 40 -3.83 -11.36 -20.66
N VAL A 41 -4.88 -10.53 -20.73
CA VAL A 41 -4.94 -9.45 -21.72
C VAL A 41 -3.81 -8.44 -21.45
N ASN A 42 -3.20 -7.95 -22.53
CA ASN A 42 -2.28 -6.82 -22.42
C ASN A 42 -3.03 -5.52 -22.73
N LEU A 43 -3.25 -4.72 -21.68
CA LEU A 43 -3.85 -3.39 -21.71
C LEU A 43 -2.89 -2.34 -21.15
N ARG A 44 -1.59 -2.57 -21.28
CA ARG A 44 -0.58 -1.61 -20.84
C ARG A 44 -0.81 -0.23 -21.42
N GLY A 45 -0.90 0.76 -20.54
CA GLY A 45 -1.14 2.15 -20.93
C GLY A 45 -2.53 2.45 -21.49
N ALA A 46 -3.46 1.47 -21.56
CA ALA A 46 -4.83 1.68 -22.05
C ALA A 46 -5.58 2.75 -21.24
N ASP A 47 -6.60 3.32 -21.86
CA ASP A 47 -7.56 4.22 -21.19
C ASP A 47 -8.78 3.42 -20.73
N LEU A 48 -8.91 3.22 -19.42
CA LEU A 48 -10.00 2.51 -18.75
C LEU A 48 -10.76 3.42 -17.77
N ARG A 49 -10.59 4.73 -17.89
CA ARG A 49 -11.25 5.67 -16.97
C ARG A 49 -12.75 5.46 -16.96
N ILE A 50 -13.31 5.39 -15.73
CA ILE A 50 -14.76 5.24 -15.50
C ILE A 50 -15.34 3.95 -16.13
N ALA A 51 -14.52 3.04 -16.63
CA ALA A 51 -14.99 1.76 -17.15
C ALA A 51 -15.61 0.90 -16.02
N ASP A 52 -16.64 0.14 -16.34
CA ASP A 52 -17.28 -0.80 -15.41
C ASP A 52 -16.73 -2.23 -15.66
N LEU A 53 -15.85 -2.68 -14.75
CA LEU A 53 -15.22 -3.99 -14.73
C LEU A 53 -15.72 -4.84 -13.54
N ASP A 54 -16.90 -4.52 -12.99
CA ASP A 54 -17.49 -5.31 -11.90
C ASP A 54 -17.52 -6.81 -12.28
N ASN A 55 -17.03 -7.66 -11.35
CA ASN A 55 -16.96 -9.12 -11.55
C ASN A 55 -16.16 -9.55 -12.80
N ALA A 56 -15.38 -8.70 -13.44
CA ALA A 56 -14.52 -9.09 -14.57
C ALA A 56 -13.39 -10.00 -14.11
N ASN A 57 -12.95 -10.88 -15.02
CA ASN A 57 -11.82 -11.77 -14.78
C ASN A 57 -10.56 -11.21 -15.47
N LEU A 58 -9.65 -10.67 -14.68
CA LEU A 58 -8.40 -10.03 -15.11
C LEU A 58 -7.16 -10.80 -14.63
N VAL A 59 -7.30 -12.09 -14.32
CA VAL A 59 -6.18 -12.92 -13.85
C VAL A 59 -4.99 -12.82 -14.80
N GLY A 60 -3.83 -12.41 -14.27
CA GLY A 60 -2.59 -12.27 -15.03
C GLY A 60 -2.61 -11.19 -16.11
N ALA A 61 -3.58 -10.29 -16.13
CA ALA A 61 -3.64 -9.19 -17.09
C ALA A 61 -2.47 -8.21 -16.89
N ASP A 62 -1.95 -7.65 -17.98
CA ASP A 62 -0.98 -6.55 -17.95
C ASP A 62 -1.71 -5.21 -18.06
N LEU A 63 -1.80 -4.52 -16.94
CA LEU A 63 -2.45 -3.22 -16.78
C LEU A 63 -1.44 -2.11 -16.41
N ARG A 64 -0.15 -2.37 -16.60
CA ARG A 64 0.90 -1.39 -16.30
C ARG A 64 0.62 -0.06 -16.99
N GLU A 65 0.82 1.02 -16.25
CA GLU A 65 0.66 2.39 -16.77
C GLU A 65 -0.76 2.69 -17.33
N ALA A 66 -1.73 1.77 -17.16
CA ALA A 66 -3.10 2.00 -17.58
C ALA A 66 -3.74 3.14 -16.77
N ASN A 67 -4.54 3.98 -17.44
CA ASN A 67 -5.34 4.98 -16.75
C ASN A 67 -6.70 4.37 -16.36
N MET A 68 -6.84 4.08 -15.09
CA MET A 68 -8.01 3.44 -14.48
C MET A 68 -8.69 4.37 -13.45
N ARG A 69 -8.55 5.69 -13.63
CA ARG A 69 -9.19 6.65 -12.73
C ARG A 69 -10.70 6.46 -12.69
N GLY A 70 -11.25 6.32 -11.48
CA GLY A 70 -12.69 6.13 -11.27
C GLY A 70 -13.26 4.82 -11.82
N THR A 71 -12.41 3.88 -12.23
CA THR A 71 -12.83 2.56 -12.72
C THR A 71 -13.53 1.77 -11.62
N VAL A 72 -14.60 1.05 -11.97
CA VAL A 72 -15.33 0.17 -11.05
C VAL A 72 -14.84 -1.27 -11.24
N LEU A 73 -14.26 -1.86 -10.20
CA LEU A 73 -13.63 -3.19 -10.17
C LEU A 73 -14.15 -4.05 -9.00
N ARG A 74 -15.39 -3.79 -8.54
CA ARG A 74 -15.92 -4.54 -7.38
C ARG A 74 -15.99 -6.02 -7.72
N TYR A 75 -15.47 -6.85 -6.80
CA TYR A 75 -15.45 -8.30 -6.95
C TYR A 75 -14.74 -8.79 -8.22
N ALA A 76 -13.94 -7.95 -8.88
CA ALA A 76 -13.11 -8.38 -10.01
C ALA A 76 -12.00 -9.32 -9.55
N ASN A 77 -11.64 -10.26 -10.38
CA ASN A 77 -10.52 -11.17 -10.14
C ASN A 77 -9.26 -10.63 -10.84
N LEU A 78 -8.37 -10.03 -10.06
CA LEU A 78 -7.09 -9.43 -10.50
C LEU A 78 -5.89 -10.26 -10.02
N ARG A 79 -6.10 -11.52 -9.67
CA ARG A 79 -5.01 -12.35 -9.13
C ARG A 79 -3.83 -12.42 -10.10
N GLY A 80 -2.64 -12.08 -9.58
CA GLY A 80 -1.40 -12.04 -10.36
C GLY A 80 -1.38 -11.01 -11.50
N ALA A 81 -2.37 -10.10 -11.57
CA ALA A 81 -2.35 -9.01 -12.55
C ALA A 81 -1.23 -8.02 -12.27
N ASN A 82 -0.71 -7.38 -13.31
CA ASN A 82 0.32 -6.36 -13.19
C ASN A 82 -0.30 -4.97 -13.40
N LEU A 83 -0.44 -4.21 -12.31
CA LEU A 83 -0.93 -2.84 -12.26
C LEU A 83 0.21 -1.84 -11.94
N GLY A 84 1.46 -2.22 -12.16
CA GLY A 84 2.61 -1.35 -11.86
C GLY A 84 2.46 0.02 -12.53
N LYS A 85 2.58 1.09 -11.73
CA LYS A 85 2.41 2.49 -12.14
C LYS A 85 1.05 2.81 -12.80
N ALA A 86 0.04 1.96 -12.64
CA ALA A 86 -1.31 2.28 -13.09
C ALA A 86 -1.92 3.42 -12.27
N THR A 87 -2.76 4.24 -12.89
CA THR A 87 -3.50 5.30 -12.21
C THR A 87 -4.88 4.79 -11.80
N LEU A 88 -5.06 4.47 -10.52
CA LEU A 88 -6.29 3.96 -9.89
C LEU A 88 -6.93 5.00 -8.95
N ILE A 89 -6.69 6.28 -9.20
CA ILE A 89 -7.23 7.36 -8.38
C ILE A 89 -8.77 7.25 -8.36
N GLU A 90 -9.35 7.25 -7.13
CA GLU A 90 -10.80 7.16 -6.92
C GLU A 90 -11.44 5.88 -7.51
N ALA A 91 -10.66 4.87 -7.88
CA ALA A 91 -11.20 3.59 -8.34
C ALA A 91 -11.87 2.81 -7.21
N THR A 92 -12.83 1.95 -7.54
CA THR A 92 -13.55 1.10 -6.57
C THR A 92 -13.17 -0.36 -6.77
N LEU A 93 -12.41 -0.94 -5.82
CA LEU A 93 -11.93 -2.32 -5.81
C LEU A 93 -12.52 -3.12 -4.63
N VAL A 94 -13.69 -2.72 -4.14
CA VAL A 94 -14.31 -3.37 -2.98
C VAL A 94 -14.54 -4.86 -3.25
N GLY A 95 -13.99 -5.72 -2.38
CA GLY A 95 -14.10 -7.17 -2.49
C GLY A 95 -13.35 -7.79 -3.67
N ALA A 96 -12.47 -7.05 -4.35
CA ALA A 96 -11.66 -7.60 -5.45
C ALA A 96 -10.61 -8.61 -4.94
N ASP A 97 -10.29 -9.59 -5.76
CA ASP A 97 -9.18 -10.52 -5.53
C ASP A 97 -7.91 -9.98 -6.21
N LEU A 98 -7.01 -9.43 -5.40
CA LEU A 98 -5.72 -8.86 -5.81
C LEU A 98 -4.53 -9.69 -5.30
N ARG A 99 -4.76 -10.96 -4.95
CA ARG A 99 -3.68 -11.83 -4.46
C ARG A 99 -2.55 -11.91 -5.48
N GLU A 100 -1.32 -11.79 -4.98
CA GLU A 100 -0.11 -11.87 -5.82
C GLU A 100 -0.05 -10.78 -6.93
N ALA A 101 -0.98 -9.82 -6.94
CA ALA A 101 -0.96 -8.74 -7.92
C ALA A 101 0.21 -7.76 -7.68
N SER A 102 0.72 -7.17 -8.75
CA SER A 102 1.71 -6.10 -8.65
C SER A 102 1.05 -4.74 -8.80
N LEU A 103 1.11 -3.92 -7.75
CA LEU A 103 0.68 -2.52 -7.72
C LEU A 103 1.88 -1.59 -7.44
N GLU A 104 3.08 -2.02 -7.81
CA GLU A 104 4.32 -1.28 -7.58
C GLU A 104 4.26 0.13 -8.16
N GLY A 105 4.39 1.14 -7.30
CA GLY A 105 4.30 2.55 -7.68
C GLY A 105 2.94 2.98 -8.25
N ALA A 106 1.87 2.19 -8.07
CA ALA A 106 0.53 2.54 -8.55
C ALA A 106 -0.04 3.74 -7.79
N GLU A 107 -0.86 4.56 -8.46
CA GLU A 107 -1.54 5.72 -7.88
C GLU A 107 -2.95 5.33 -7.41
N LEU A 108 -3.10 5.05 -6.13
CA LEU A 108 -4.34 4.60 -5.49
C LEU A 108 -4.99 5.68 -4.60
N ARG A 109 -4.66 6.94 -4.81
CA ARG A 109 -5.17 8.05 -4.00
C ARG A 109 -6.69 8.09 -4.00
N GLY A 110 -7.29 8.02 -2.80
CA GLY A 110 -8.73 8.03 -2.62
C GLY A 110 -9.45 6.78 -3.15
N ALA A 111 -8.74 5.72 -3.49
CA ALA A 111 -9.34 4.47 -3.96
C ALA A 111 -10.10 3.76 -2.82
N TYR A 112 -11.17 3.06 -3.19
CA TYR A 112 -11.98 2.23 -2.29
C TYR A 112 -11.61 0.76 -2.46
N ILE A 113 -10.80 0.23 -1.52
CA ILE A 113 -10.21 -1.13 -1.59
C ILE A 113 -10.75 -2.01 -0.44
N GLY A 114 -11.83 -1.57 0.19
CA GLY A 114 -12.38 -2.25 1.35
C GLY A 114 -12.71 -3.72 1.07
N ARG A 115 -12.41 -4.60 2.05
CA ARG A 115 -12.65 -6.05 1.97
C ARG A 115 -12.01 -6.75 0.76
N ALA A 116 -11.07 -6.12 0.07
CA ALA A 116 -10.29 -6.77 -0.99
C ALA A 116 -9.28 -7.75 -0.40
N ASP A 117 -8.94 -8.77 -1.16
CA ASP A 117 -7.90 -9.73 -0.82
C ASP A 117 -6.59 -9.34 -1.53
N LEU A 118 -5.65 -8.78 -0.77
CA LEU A 118 -4.34 -8.31 -1.24
C LEU A 118 -3.20 -9.19 -0.70
N ARG A 119 -3.48 -10.44 -0.33
CA ARG A 119 -2.45 -11.34 0.20
C ARG A 119 -1.31 -11.49 -0.80
N ASP A 120 -0.07 -11.32 -0.27
CA ASP A 120 1.16 -11.44 -1.06
C ASP A 120 1.24 -10.45 -2.25
N ALA A 121 0.41 -9.40 -2.26
CA ALA A 121 0.46 -8.36 -3.28
C ALA A 121 1.67 -7.44 -3.09
N ARG A 122 2.19 -6.90 -4.17
CA ARG A 122 3.31 -5.95 -4.17
C ARG A 122 2.79 -4.53 -4.32
N LEU A 123 2.86 -3.75 -3.25
CA LEU A 123 2.43 -2.34 -3.19
C LEU A 123 3.60 -1.40 -2.88
N ASN A 124 4.84 -1.86 -3.06
CA ASN A 124 6.01 -1.03 -2.77
C ASN A 124 5.98 0.27 -3.57
N GLY A 125 6.17 1.40 -2.87
CA GLY A 125 6.08 2.75 -3.43
C GLY A 125 4.68 3.21 -3.86
N ALA A 126 3.62 2.41 -3.64
CA ALA A 126 2.26 2.77 -4.03
C ALA A 126 1.74 4.01 -3.28
N GLN A 127 0.94 4.85 -3.95
CA GLN A 127 0.37 6.08 -3.41
C GLN A 127 -1.06 5.85 -2.92
N LEU A 128 -1.23 5.49 -1.66
CA LEU A 128 -2.52 5.14 -1.03
C LEU A 128 -3.13 6.30 -0.21
N TYR A 129 -2.63 7.51 -0.39
CA TYR A 129 -3.12 8.67 0.35
C TYR A 129 -4.64 8.80 0.28
N ARG A 130 -5.31 8.84 1.46
CA ARG A 130 -6.78 8.87 1.59
C ARG A 130 -7.51 7.66 1.00
N ALA A 131 -6.87 6.57 0.70
CA ALA A 131 -7.54 5.35 0.30
C ALA A 131 -8.29 4.71 1.48
N SER A 132 -9.29 3.88 1.20
CA SER A 132 -9.96 3.05 2.20
C SER A 132 -9.62 1.58 1.96
N LEU A 133 -8.90 0.99 2.92
CA LEU A 133 -8.57 -0.44 2.99
C LEU A 133 -9.38 -1.17 4.07
N TYR A 134 -10.49 -0.56 4.52
CA TYR A 134 -11.33 -1.10 5.59
C TYR A 134 -11.62 -2.59 5.42
N GLY A 135 -11.19 -3.41 6.37
CA GLY A 135 -11.41 -4.86 6.37
C GLY A 135 -10.69 -5.61 5.23
N ALA A 136 -9.71 -4.99 4.56
CA ALA A 136 -8.93 -5.66 3.53
C ALA A 136 -7.94 -6.67 4.14
N ASN A 137 -7.56 -7.69 3.37
CA ASN A 137 -6.55 -8.66 3.77
C ASN A 137 -5.23 -8.36 3.06
N LEU A 138 -4.25 -7.83 3.80
CA LEU A 138 -2.90 -7.48 3.35
C LEU A 138 -1.83 -8.46 3.87
N LYS A 139 -2.23 -9.65 4.33
CA LYS A 139 -1.28 -10.63 4.85
C LYS A 139 -0.16 -10.92 3.85
N GLY A 140 1.09 -10.75 4.27
CA GLY A 140 2.27 -10.98 3.44
C GLY A 140 2.50 -9.93 2.35
N ALA A 141 1.70 -8.86 2.28
CA ALA A 141 1.88 -7.83 1.26
C ALA A 141 3.16 -7.01 1.45
N ASP A 142 3.77 -6.60 0.36
CA ASP A 142 4.92 -5.69 0.36
C ASP A 142 4.43 -4.24 0.21
N LEU A 143 4.46 -3.49 1.31
CA LEU A 143 4.05 -2.08 1.40
C LEU A 143 5.25 -1.14 1.59
N ARG A 144 6.47 -1.63 1.34
CA ARG A 144 7.67 -0.81 1.52
C ARG A 144 7.56 0.51 0.76
N GLU A 145 7.93 1.59 1.44
CA GLU A 145 7.91 2.95 0.88
C GLU A 145 6.52 3.43 0.39
N ALA A 146 5.44 2.68 0.67
CA ALA A 146 4.10 3.10 0.31
C ALA A 146 3.67 4.35 1.09
N ASN A 147 2.88 5.20 0.45
CA ASN A 147 2.28 6.36 1.12
C ASN A 147 0.88 6.01 1.62
N LEU A 148 0.78 5.68 2.90
CA LEU A 148 -0.46 5.32 3.60
C LEU A 148 -1.04 6.51 4.40
N ASN A 149 -0.57 7.72 4.21
CA ASN A 149 -1.07 8.87 4.95
C ASN A 149 -2.56 9.10 4.72
N ARG A 150 -3.31 9.27 5.81
CA ARG A 150 -4.78 9.39 5.83
C ARG A 150 -5.52 8.19 5.26
N THR A 151 -4.87 7.05 5.13
CA THR A 151 -5.51 5.79 4.72
C THR A 151 -6.33 5.23 5.87
N ASN A 152 -7.53 4.75 5.58
CA ASN A 152 -8.30 3.97 6.54
C ASN A 152 -7.88 2.49 6.43
N LEU A 153 -7.24 1.99 7.49
CA LEU A 153 -6.79 0.60 7.66
C LEU A 153 -7.58 -0.13 8.75
N ASP A 154 -8.75 0.38 9.17
CA ASP A 154 -9.56 -0.25 10.21
C ASP A 154 -9.95 -1.67 9.79
N TYR A 155 -9.85 -2.62 10.73
CA TYR A 155 -10.14 -4.03 10.52
C TYR A 155 -9.30 -4.71 9.43
N THR A 156 -8.17 -4.13 9.04
CA THR A 156 -7.27 -4.67 8.01
C THR A 156 -6.37 -5.76 8.60
N ASP A 157 -6.22 -6.89 7.91
CA ASP A 157 -5.23 -7.92 8.27
C ASP A 157 -3.86 -7.58 7.62
N LEU A 158 -2.92 -7.11 8.43
CA LEU A 158 -1.56 -6.75 8.02
C LEU A 158 -0.53 -7.80 8.42
N ARG A 159 -0.95 -9.02 8.80
CA ARG A 159 -0.03 -10.09 9.24
C ARG A 159 1.05 -10.37 8.21
N SER A 160 2.31 -10.38 8.64
CA SER A 160 3.48 -10.58 7.77
C SER A 160 3.63 -9.56 6.64
N ALA A 161 2.87 -8.45 6.66
CA ALA A 161 3.08 -7.37 5.70
C ALA A 161 4.39 -6.64 5.99
N ASP A 162 5.12 -6.28 4.94
CA ASP A 162 6.34 -5.48 5.04
C ASP A 162 5.99 -4.00 4.82
N ILE A 163 6.02 -3.21 5.91
CA ILE A 163 5.71 -1.77 5.89
C ILE A 163 6.95 -0.87 6.02
N ARG A 164 8.15 -1.42 5.81
CA ARG A 164 9.39 -0.65 5.94
C ARG A 164 9.38 0.58 5.05
N GLY A 165 9.72 1.73 5.63
CA GLY A 165 9.72 3.01 4.92
C GLY A 165 8.33 3.51 4.48
N ALA A 166 7.23 2.82 4.82
CA ALA A 166 5.89 3.31 4.54
C ALA A 166 5.59 4.57 5.36
N ARG A 167 4.89 5.52 4.76
CA ARG A 167 4.41 6.74 5.43
C ARG A 167 3.02 6.48 6.00
N VAL A 168 2.90 6.45 7.32
CA VAL A 168 1.67 6.09 8.03
C VAL A 168 1.22 7.15 9.03
N GLU A 169 1.83 8.37 9.00
CA GLU A 169 1.71 9.41 10.04
C GLU A 169 0.26 9.80 10.40
N THR A 170 -0.66 9.59 9.52
CA THR A 170 -2.08 9.93 9.72
C THR A 170 -3.01 8.81 9.27
N ALA A 171 -2.49 7.59 9.15
CA ALA A 171 -3.30 6.42 8.85
C ALA A 171 -4.17 6.06 10.07
N ASN A 172 -5.38 5.56 9.81
CA ASN A 172 -6.25 5.03 10.86
C ASN A 172 -6.09 3.51 10.92
N PHE A 173 -5.83 2.97 12.12
CA PHE A 173 -5.61 1.55 12.39
C PHE A 173 -6.58 1.01 13.44
N ASP A 174 -7.72 1.67 13.70
CA ASP A 174 -8.65 1.22 14.72
C ASP A 174 -9.16 -0.19 14.41
N PHE A 175 -9.07 -1.10 15.41
CA PHE A 175 -9.50 -2.48 15.32
C PHE A 175 -8.89 -3.31 14.18
N SER A 176 -7.76 -2.90 13.62
CA SER A 176 -7.04 -3.79 12.73
C SER A 176 -6.58 -5.00 13.53
N ASP A 177 -6.86 -6.22 13.02
CA ASP A 177 -6.18 -7.42 13.46
C ASP A 177 -4.71 -7.29 13.05
N MET A 178 -4.00 -6.48 13.83
CA MET A 178 -2.57 -6.42 13.77
C MET A 178 -2.00 -7.54 14.62
N PRO A 179 -1.58 -8.64 14.06
CA PRO A 179 -0.75 -9.59 14.77
C PRO A 179 0.69 -9.07 14.87
N TYR A 180 0.97 -7.97 14.15
CA TYR A 180 2.12 -7.14 14.43
C TYR A 180 1.63 -5.94 15.19
N ARG A 181 1.96 -5.87 16.48
CA ARG A 181 1.77 -4.67 17.28
C ARG A 181 2.68 -3.59 16.71
N VAL A 182 2.15 -2.81 15.77
CA VAL A 182 2.87 -1.63 15.27
C VAL A 182 2.48 -0.46 16.13
N VAL A 183 3.45 0.12 16.78
CA VAL A 183 3.29 1.37 17.51
C VAL A 183 3.92 2.47 16.69
N GLN A 184 3.14 3.46 16.37
CA GLN A 184 3.63 4.69 15.81
C GLN A 184 3.53 5.78 16.86
N ALA A 185 4.57 6.53 17.06
CA ALA A 185 4.58 7.69 17.93
C ALA A 185 5.31 8.85 17.25
N GLY A 186 4.92 10.05 17.60
CA GLY A 186 5.42 11.32 17.08
C GLY A 186 4.29 12.33 16.90
N PRO A 187 4.57 13.53 16.45
CA PRO A 187 5.89 13.98 15.99
C PRO A 187 6.85 14.21 17.16
N PHE A 188 8.08 13.72 17.02
CA PHE A 188 9.14 13.95 17.99
C PHE A 188 10.09 15.06 17.51
N GLY A 189 10.58 15.84 18.46
CA GLY A 189 11.59 16.86 18.21
C GLY A 189 11.13 18.01 17.30
N THR A 190 12.09 18.87 16.95
CA THR A 190 11.88 20.03 16.08
C THR A 190 11.54 19.65 14.64
N LEU A 191 11.93 18.46 14.21
CA LEU A 191 11.75 17.95 12.85
C LEU A 191 10.41 17.21 12.63
N ARG A 192 9.59 17.08 13.69
CA ARG A 192 8.29 16.38 13.65
C ARG A 192 8.39 14.95 13.07
N THR A 193 9.40 14.22 13.50
CA THR A 193 9.68 12.86 13.04
C THR A 193 8.74 11.84 13.67
N TYR A 194 8.36 10.85 12.89
CA TYR A 194 7.56 9.71 13.36
C TYR A 194 8.43 8.45 13.43
N ILE A 195 8.19 7.63 14.45
CA ILE A 195 8.85 6.34 14.63
C ILE A 195 7.80 5.26 14.49
N THR A 196 8.08 4.27 13.68
CA THR A 196 7.26 3.07 13.54
C THR A 196 7.99 1.89 14.13
N TYR A 197 7.36 1.17 15.06
CA TYR A 197 7.92 -0.01 15.70
C TYR A 197 7.06 -1.23 15.45
N ASN A 198 7.60 -2.21 14.73
CA ASN A 198 7.01 -3.54 14.63
C ASN A 198 7.45 -4.37 15.84
N ILE A 199 6.52 -4.61 16.79
CA ILE A 199 6.82 -5.26 18.07
C ILE A 199 7.19 -6.73 17.88
N ASP A 200 6.53 -7.43 16.97
CA ASP A 200 6.73 -8.88 16.80
C ASP A 200 8.00 -9.20 16.03
N ALA A 201 8.39 -8.37 15.08
CA ALA A 201 9.64 -8.47 14.37
C ALA A 201 10.82 -7.83 15.14
N ASP A 202 10.54 -7.08 16.22
CA ASP A 202 11.52 -6.24 16.93
C ASP A 202 12.27 -5.27 16.01
N ILE A 203 11.56 -4.62 15.08
CA ILE A 203 12.17 -3.70 14.13
C ILE A 203 11.58 -2.31 14.26
N ILE A 204 12.44 -1.32 14.47
CA ILE A 204 12.12 0.11 14.48
C ILE A 204 12.52 0.72 13.15
N TYR A 205 11.65 1.55 12.61
CA TYR A 205 11.90 2.38 11.44
C TYR A 205 11.85 3.85 11.82
N PHE A 206 12.88 4.59 11.44
CA PHE A 206 13.04 5.99 11.72
C PHE A 206 13.60 6.71 10.48
N GLN A 207 12.90 7.67 9.93
CA GLN A 207 13.18 8.20 8.59
C GLN A 207 14.00 9.49 8.54
N GLU A 208 14.37 10.11 9.64
CA GLU A 208 15.15 11.38 9.58
C GLU A 208 16.49 11.29 10.31
N LEU A 209 17.41 12.18 9.98
CA LEU A 209 18.79 12.20 10.47
C LEU A 209 19.65 10.97 10.11
N GLY A 210 19.38 10.33 8.95
CA GLY A 210 20.18 9.20 8.48
C GLY A 210 19.48 7.85 8.51
N SER A 211 18.15 7.83 8.48
CA SER A 211 17.28 6.65 8.48
C SER A 211 17.82 5.47 9.32
N PHE A 212 17.19 5.19 10.43
CA PHE A 212 17.52 4.06 11.29
C PHE A 212 16.57 2.88 11.00
N GLU A 213 17.15 1.70 10.82
CA GLU A 213 16.41 0.43 10.82
C GLU A 213 17.17 -0.53 11.76
N GLY A 214 16.49 -1.10 12.76
CA GLY A 214 17.11 -2.02 13.70
C GLY A 214 16.19 -2.42 14.83
N SER A 215 16.69 -3.25 15.75
CA SER A 215 15.96 -3.68 16.94
C SER A 215 15.74 -2.53 17.92
N LEU A 216 14.80 -2.72 18.85
CA LEU A 216 14.54 -1.76 19.94
C LEU A 216 15.82 -1.50 20.76
N GLU A 217 16.66 -2.52 20.98
CA GLU A 217 17.92 -2.37 21.70
C GLU A 217 18.95 -1.57 20.90
N SER A 218 19.07 -1.84 19.59
CA SER A 218 19.93 -1.06 18.70
C SER A 218 19.48 0.40 18.60
N PHE A 219 18.17 0.65 18.67
CA PHE A 219 17.62 2.02 18.67
C PHE A 219 17.96 2.79 19.95
N LYS A 220 17.96 2.13 21.11
CA LYS A 220 18.44 2.74 22.36
C LYS A 220 19.88 3.20 22.25
N GLN A 221 20.76 2.32 21.74
CA GLN A 221 22.17 2.64 21.54
C GLN A 221 22.36 3.80 20.55
N TYR A 222 21.57 3.82 19.46
CA TYR A 222 21.55 4.92 18.52
C TYR A 222 21.16 6.24 19.21
N LEU A 223 20.08 6.24 20.02
CA LEU A 223 19.64 7.42 20.76
C LEU A 223 20.70 7.92 21.73
N ASP A 224 21.41 7.02 22.41
CA ASP A 224 22.52 7.39 23.31
C ASP A 224 23.70 8.03 22.57
N SER A 225 23.90 7.68 21.30
CA SER A 225 24.93 8.27 20.46
C SER A 225 24.54 9.66 19.92
N VAL A 226 23.26 9.86 19.59
CA VAL A 226 22.74 11.12 19.01
C VAL A 226 22.31 12.11 20.09
N PHE A 227 21.76 11.61 21.19
CA PHE A 227 21.27 12.39 22.33
C PHE A 227 21.90 11.87 23.64
N PRO A 228 23.19 12.13 23.88
CA PRO A 228 23.85 11.62 25.08
C PRO A 228 23.18 12.15 26.35
N SER A 229 23.16 11.30 27.39
CA SER A 229 22.53 11.62 28.67
C SER A 229 23.22 12.74 29.46
N ASN A 230 24.48 13.02 29.12
CA ASN A 230 25.30 14.03 29.80
C ASN A 230 25.54 15.21 28.86
N VAL A 231 24.59 16.14 28.82
CA VAL A 231 24.86 17.44 28.23
C VAL A 231 25.70 18.28 29.25
N PRO A 232 26.78 18.95 28.83
CA PRO A 232 27.70 19.65 29.76
C PRO A 232 27.04 20.72 30.62
N ASP A 233 25.83 21.19 30.27
CA ASP A 233 25.09 22.19 31.00
C ASP A 233 24.08 21.64 32.02
N GLY A 234 23.98 20.29 32.16
CA GLY A 234 23.08 19.63 33.11
C GLY A 234 21.60 19.71 32.72
N SER A 235 21.26 20.19 31.52
CA SER A 235 19.89 20.19 31.04
C SER A 235 19.52 18.82 30.47
N ASP A 236 18.39 18.26 30.90
CA ASP A 236 17.79 17.08 30.24
C ASP A 236 17.36 17.47 28.83
N ASN A 237 17.84 16.74 27.82
CA ASN A 237 17.39 16.95 26.46
C ASN A 237 15.91 16.54 26.37
N PRO A 238 14.95 17.48 26.16
CA PRO A 238 13.53 17.17 26.16
C PRO A 238 13.14 16.12 25.09
N TRP A 239 13.85 16.11 23.99
CA TRP A 239 13.62 15.15 22.91
C TRP A 239 14.02 13.73 23.29
N ARG A 240 15.10 13.59 24.08
CA ARG A 240 15.52 12.29 24.62
C ARG A 240 14.45 11.70 25.53
N GLN A 241 13.79 12.50 26.34
CA GLN A 241 12.71 12.06 27.22
C GLN A 241 11.50 11.52 26.44
N GLU A 242 11.14 12.19 25.34
CA GLU A 242 10.06 11.72 24.45
C GLU A 242 10.39 10.34 23.83
N TYR A 243 11.61 10.16 23.32
CA TYR A 243 12.06 8.88 22.75
C TYR A 243 12.14 7.78 23.82
N LEU A 244 12.61 8.07 25.03
CA LEU A 244 12.64 7.12 26.13
C LEU A 244 11.24 6.70 26.57
N ALA A 245 10.28 7.62 26.61
CA ALA A 245 8.88 7.30 26.88
C ALA A 245 8.30 6.36 25.80
N PHE A 246 8.60 6.60 24.54
CA PHE A 246 8.21 5.71 23.43
C PHE A 246 8.84 4.32 23.60
N ILE A 247 10.12 4.22 23.89
CA ILE A 247 10.81 2.94 24.14
C ILE A 247 10.17 2.19 25.29
N ALA A 248 9.90 2.87 26.42
CA ALA A 248 9.27 2.25 27.58
C ALA A 248 7.87 1.69 27.25
N MET A 249 7.10 2.41 26.42
CA MET A 249 5.81 1.95 25.91
C MET A 249 5.98 0.70 25.03
N CYS A 250 6.96 0.69 24.11
CA CYS A 250 7.24 -0.46 23.25
C CYS A 250 7.65 -1.70 24.06
N GLU A 251 8.47 -1.54 25.10
CA GLU A 251 8.86 -2.63 26.01
C GLU A 251 7.67 -3.19 26.79
N LEU A 252 6.75 -2.31 27.21
CA LEU A 252 5.53 -2.75 27.90
C LEU A 252 4.65 -3.57 26.94
N LEU A 253 4.48 -3.10 25.72
CA LEU A 253 3.68 -3.78 24.70
C LEU A 253 4.25 -5.13 24.29
N LYS A 254 5.58 -5.30 24.26
CA LYS A 254 6.25 -6.61 24.07
C LYS A 254 5.82 -7.65 25.11
N LYS A 255 5.51 -7.21 26.34
CA LYS A 255 5.15 -8.10 27.46
C LYS A 255 3.68 -8.54 27.44
N ILE A 256 2.84 -7.85 26.67
CA ILE A 256 1.41 -8.17 26.57
C ILE A 256 1.28 -9.33 25.57
N LYS A 257 0.93 -10.52 26.07
CA LYS A 257 0.52 -11.64 25.21
C LYS A 257 -0.85 -11.34 24.62
N LEU A 258 -0.98 -11.41 23.29
CA LEU A 258 -2.30 -11.42 22.68
C LEU A 258 -3.02 -12.73 23.06
N PRO A 259 -4.35 -12.73 23.27
CA PRO A 259 -5.09 -13.97 23.30
C PRO A 259 -4.97 -14.68 21.95
N GLU A 260 -4.79 -16.01 21.98
CA GLU A 260 -4.72 -16.91 20.82
C GLU A 260 -6.01 -16.89 20.00
#